data_deded53e3fbea9f2dc36a4dfa29ac1d0
#
_entry.id   deded53e3fbea9f2dc36a4dfa29ac1d0
#
_cell.length_a   1.000
_cell.length_b   1.000
_cell.length_c   1.000
_cell.angle_alpha   90.00
_cell.angle_beta   90.00
_cell.angle_gamma   90.00
#
_symmetry.space_group_name_H-M   'P 1'
#
loop_
_entity.id
_entity.type
_entity.pdbx_description
1 polymer ?
#
loop_
_entity_poly.entity_id
_entity_poly.type
_entity_poly.pdbx_seq_one_letter_code
_entity_poly.pdbx_strand_id
1 'polypeptide(L)'
;MKISEKIKKLREDKGWSQTQLAKKLNMQSQNISRYERGLFIPSTETLTKFAKIFGVSTDYLLSEAEDSSEYCFKDKQLLSYFEEVDKLNEKDRNLIKGLIESVLAKNKIKDSQ
;
A
#
# COMPACT_ATOMS: atom_id res chain seq x y z
N MET A 1 9.49 -3.60 1.86
CA MET A 1 8.89 -4.54 2.81
C MET A 1 8.65 -5.86 2.09
N LYS A 2 9.10 -6.94 2.68
CA LYS A 2 8.94 -8.27 2.08
C LYS A 2 7.48 -8.71 2.13
N ILE A 3 7.10 -9.63 1.24
CA ILE A 3 5.73 -10.11 1.17
C ILE A 3 5.26 -10.71 2.51
N SER A 4 6.14 -11.42 3.21
CA SER A 4 5.84 -12.00 4.52
C SER A 4 5.43 -10.93 5.53
N GLU A 5 6.16 -9.83 5.54
CA GLU A 5 5.88 -8.70 6.42
C GLU A 5 4.59 -7.99 6.04
N LYS A 6 4.32 -7.87 4.73
CA LYS A 6 3.09 -7.24 4.24
C LYS A 6 1.86 -8.04 4.65
N ILE A 7 1.93 -9.37 4.51
CA ILE A 7 0.81 -10.25 4.89
C ILE A 7 0.50 -10.07 6.38
N LYS A 8 1.53 -10.08 7.22
CA LYS A 8 1.36 -9.90 8.66
C LYS A 8 0.77 -8.53 8.98
N LYS A 9 1.31 -7.49 8.38
CA LYS A 9 0.85 -6.11 8.61
C LYS A 9 -0.60 -5.93 8.19
N LEU A 10 -0.95 -6.41 7.00
CA LEU A 10 -2.32 -6.29 6.49
C LEU A 10 -3.31 -7.06 7.37
N ARG A 11 -2.90 -8.23 7.86
CA ARG A 11 -3.71 -9.00 8.78
C ARG A 11 -3.96 -8.23 10.09
N GLU A 12 -2.90 -7.69 10.65
CA GLU A 12 -2.98 -6.92 11.90
C GLU A 12 -3.82 -5.65 11.72
N ASP A 13 -3.69 -4.98 10.58
CA ASP A 13 -4.49 -3.79 10.26
C ASP A 13 -5.98 -4.11 10.19
N LYS A 14 -6.34 -5.32 9.77
CA LYS A 14 -7.73 -5.78 9.74
C LYS A 14 -8.20 -6.27 11.11
N GLY A 15 -7.30 -6.40 12.08
CA GLY A 15 -7.63 -6.90 13.41
C GLY A 15 -7.86 -8.39 13.46
N TRP A 16 -7.32 -9.13 12.51
CA TRP A 16 -7.50 -10.58 12.44
C TRP A 16 -6.35 -11.33 13.11
N SER A 17 -6.67 -12.46 13.75
CA SER A 17 -5.65 -13.41 14.19
C SER A 17 -5.22 -14.28 13.00
N GLN A 18 -4.12 -15.01 13.17
CA GLN A 18 -3.68 -15.98 12.15
C GLN A 18 -4.77 -17.02 11.89
N THR A 19 -5.44 -17.48 12.93
CA THR A 19 -6.53 -18.43 12.80
C THR A 19 -7.71 -17.86 12.02
N GLN A 20 -8.06 -16.60 12.29
CA GLN A 20 -9.15 -15.95 11.57
C GLN A 20 -8.84 -15.79 10.08
N LEU A 21 -7.62 -15.37 9.75
CA LEU A 21 -7.20 -15.26 8.37
C LEU A 21 -7.21 -16.63 7.68
N ALA A 22 -6.70 -17.65 8.35
CA ALA A 22 -6.66 -19.01 7.81
C ALA A 22 -8.07 -19.50 7.47
N LYS A 23 -9.03 -19.28 8.34
CA LYS A 23 -10.43 -19.67 8.10
C LYS A 23 -11.00 -18.96 6.88
N LYS A 24 -10.70 -17.67 6.73
CA LYS A 24 -11.19 -16.88 5.58
C LYS A 24 -10.63 -17.37 4.26
N LEU A 25 -9.41 -17.92 4.29
CA LEU A 25 -8.73 -18.43 3.11
C LEU A 25 -8.84 -19.95 2.95
N ASN A 26 -9.57 -20.61 3.84
CA ASN A 26 -9.72 -22.06 3.85
C ASN A 26 -8.36 -22.76 3.93
N MET A 27 -7.51 -22.29 4.84
CA MET A 27 -6.16 -22.80 5.10
C MET A 27 -6.00 -23.13 6.57
N GLN A 28 -4.92 -23.83 6.89
CA GLN A 28 -4.53 -24.06 8.27
C GLN A 28 -3.75 -22.85 8.80
N SER A 29 -3.95 -22.51 10.08
CA SER A 29 -3.27 -21.38 10.71
C SER A 29 -1.75 -21.53 10.69
N GLN A 30 -1.25 -22.76 10.72
CA GLN A 30 0.17 -23.04 10.62
C GLN A 30 0.76 -22.55 9.30
N ASN A 31 0.00 -22.64 8.21
CA ASN A 31 0.44 -22.17 6.91
C ASN A 31 0.53 -20.64 6.90
N ILE A 32 -0.43 -19.96 7.51
CA ILE A 32 -0.38 -18.50 7.65
C ILE A 32 0.87 -18.09 8.42
N SER A 33 1.17 -18.78 9.52
CA SER A 33 2.37 -18.51 10.29
C SER A 33 3.64 -18.67 9.45
N ARG A 34 3.70 -19.70 8.62
CA ARG A 34 4.85 -19.95 7.74
C ARG A 34 5.02 -18.86 6.68
N TYR A 35 3.92 -18.40 6.10
CA TYR A 35 3.96 -17.27 5.16
C TYR A 35 4.45 -16.00 5.83
N GLU A 36 3.99 -15.71 7.03
CA GLU A 36 4.38 -14.50 7.76
C GLU A 36 5.81 -14.53 8.24
N ARG A 37 6.37 -15.70 8.45
CA ARG A 37 7.78 -15.86 8.84
C ARG A 37 8.72 -15.97 7.64
N GLY A 38 8.18 -15.94 6.44
CA GLY A 38 9.00 -16.03 5.22
C GLY A 38 9.49 -17.42 4.90
N LEU A 39 8.92 -18.46 5.54
CA LEU A 39 9.30 -19.84 5.30
C LEU A 39 8.66 -20.41 4.03
N PHE A 40 7.50 -19.90 3.67
CA PHE A 40 6.80 -20.26 2.44
C PHE A 40 6.66 -19.05 1.54
N ILE A 41 6.79 -19.29 0.23
CA ILE A 41 6.51 -18.28 -0.78
C ILE A 41 5.13 -18.63 -1.36
N PRO A 42 4.15 -17.70 -1.33
CA PRO A 42 2.82 -18.00 -1.85
C PRO A 42 2.87 -18.30 -3.35
N SER A 43 2.14 -19.31 -3.78
CA SER A 43 1.90 -19.55 -5.20
C SER A 43 1.05 -18.40 -5.78
N THR A 44 0.98 -18.32 -7.11
CA THR A 44 0.15 -17.30 -7.77
C THR A 44 -1.30 -17.39 -7.30
N GLU A 45 -1.82 -18.60 -7.17
CA GLU A 45 -3.18 -18.81 -6.69
C GLU A 45 -3.37 -18.31 -5.25
N THR A 46 -2.45 -18.67 -4.36
CA THR A 46 -2.50 -18.23 -2.96
C THR A 46 -2.33 -16.72 -2.86
N LEU A 47 -1.43 -16.16 -3.65
CA LEU A 47 -1.20 -14.72 -3.71
C LEU A 47 -2.47 -13.98 -4.10
N THR A 48 -3.21 -14.49 -5.08
CA THR A 48 -4.48 -13.93 -5.50
C THR A 48 -5.51 -13.96 -4.37
N LYS A 49 -5.53 -15.04 -3.60
CA LYS A 49 -6.42 -15.14 -2.44
C LYS A 49 -6.10 -14.08 -1.39
N PHE A 50 -4.82 -13.91 -1.07
CA PHE A 50 -4.40 -12.86 -0.14
C PHE A 50 -4.78 -11.47 -0.64
N ALA A 51 -4.55 -11.20 -1.92
CA ALA A 51 -4.88 -9.91 -2.51
C ALA A 51 -6.37 -9.60 -2.38
N LYS A 52 -7.22 -10.56 -2.67
CA LYS A 52 -8.68 -10.40 -2.58
C LYS A 52 -9.15 -10.15 -1.16
N ILE A 53 -8.64 -10.93 -0.21
CA ILE A 53 -9.10 -10.81 1.18
C ILE A 53 -8.64 -9.48 1.81
N PHE A 54 -7.47 -8.98 1.41
CA PHE A 54 -6.94 -7.74 1.93
C PHE A 54 -7.38 -6.52 1.13
N GLY A 55 -8.00 -6.72 -0.04
CA GLY A 55 -8.44 -5.61 -0.88
C GLY A 55 -7.29 -4.85 -1.52
N VAL A 56 -6.22 -5.54 -1.86
CA VAL A 56 -5.04 -4.96 -2.51
C VAL A 56 -4.74 -5.71 -3.80
N SER A 57 -3.84 -5.16 -4.62
CA SER A 57 -3.42 -5.84 -5.84
C SER A 57 -2.33 -6.87 -5.55
N THR A 58 -2.18 -7.86 -6.43
CA THR A 58 -1.08 -8.81 -6.35
C THR A 58 0.26 -8.10 -6.56
N ASP A 59 0.27 -7.07 -7.40
CA ASP A 59 1.47 -6.26 -7.62
C ASP A 59 1.93 -5.58 -6.33
N TYR A 60 0.99 -5.07 -5.54
CA TYR A 60 1.32 -4.48 -4.25
C TYR A 60 2.00 -5.50 -3.33
N LEU A 61 1.47 -6.73 -3.28
CA LEU A 61 2.03 -7.77 -2.43
C LEU A 61 3.43 -8.20 -2.89
N LEU A 62 3.65 -8.23 -4.19
CA LEU A 62 4.93 -8.64 -4.77
C LEU A 62 5.99 -7.55 -4.74
N SER A 63 5.59 -6.30 -4.62
CA SER A 63 6.51 -5.17 -4.67
C SER A 63 7.39 -5.15 -3.42
N GLU A 64 8.69 -5.22 -3.62
CA GLU A 64 9.66 -5.03 -2.55
C GLU A 64 10.18 -3.60 -2.50
N ALA A 65 9.67 -2.75 -3.39
CA ALA A 65 10.05 -1.35 -3.45
C ALA A 65 9.38 -0.59 -2.31
N GLU A 66 9.92 -0.74 -1.13
CA GLU A 66 9.41 -0.12 0.08
C GLU A 66 9.27 1.39 -0.06
N ASP A 67 10.22 1.96 -0.74
CA ASP A 67 10.32 3.40 -0.87
C ASP A 67 9.14 4.00 -1.59
N SER A 68 8.56 3.27 -2.55
CA SER A 68 7.41 3.77 -3.30
C SER A 68 6.11 3.66 -2.50
N SER A 69 6.01 2.67 -1.61
CA SER A 69 4.81 2.47 -0.80
C SER A 69 4.88 3.18 0.54
N GLU A 70 6.08 3.51 0.97
CA GLU A 70 6.32 4.11 2.28
C GLU A 70 6.98 5.49 2.16
N TYR A 71 6.74 6.17 1.05
CA TYR A 71 7.28 7.51 0.90
C TYR A 71 6.73 8.40 2.01
N CYS A 72 7.61 8.81 2.89
CA CYS A 72 7.26 9.71 3.97
C CYS A 72 7.55 11.13 3.54
N PHE A 73 6.54 11.97 3.60
CA PHE A 73 6.72 13.39 3.35
C PHE A 73 7.68 13.96 4.38
N LYS A 74 8.70 14.66 3.93
CA LYS A 74 9.60 15.38 4.84
C LYS A 74 8.86 16.49 5.54
N ASP A 75 7.92 17.10 4.85
CA ASP A 75 7.09 18.17 5.38
C ASP A 75 5.75 17.55 5.80
N LYS A 76 5.57 17.37 7.10
CA LYS A 76 4.36 16.78 7.66
C LYS A 76 3.14 17.67 7.46
N GLN A 77 3.34 18.97 7.40
CA GLN A 77 2.25 19.91 7.15
C GLN A 77 1.73 19.73 5.72
N LEU A 78 2.62 19.48 4.77
CA LEU A 78 2.23 19.20 3.39
C LEU A 78 1.41 17.92 3.30
N LEU A 79 1.82 16.88 4.01
CA LEU A 79 1.07 15.63 4.08
C LEU A 79 -0.33 15.87 4.61
N SER A 80 -0.45 16.67 5.66
CA SER A 80 -1.73 17.02 6.26
C SER A 80 -2.65 17.72 5.26
N TYR A 81 -2.10 18.63 4.46
CA TYR A 81 -2.86 19.30 3.41
C TYR A 81 -3.36 18.32 2.35
N PHE A 82 -2.53 17.38 1.93
CA PHE A 82 -2.93 16.38 0.95
C PHE A 82 -4.03 15.47 1.46
N GLU A 83 -4.01 15.13 2.74
CA GLU A 83 -5.08 14.35 3.35
C GLU A 83 -6.42 15.09 3.29
N GLU A 84 -6.39 16.40 3.54
CA GLU A 84 -7.59 17.23 3.44
C GLU A 84 -8.06 17.39 1.99
N VAL A 85 -7.12 17.52 1.05
CA VAL A 85 -7.42 17.63 -0.37
C VAL A 85 -8.14 16.39 -0.88
N ASP A 86 -7.76 15.21 -0.38
CA ASP A 86 -8.38 13.96 -0.78
C ASP A 86 -9.87 13.90 -0.43
N LYS A 87 -10.29 14.64 0.57
CA LYS A 87 -11.68 14.70 1.00
C LYS A 87 -12.54 15.71 0.22
N LEU A 88 -11.91 16.52 -0.60
CA LEU A 88 -12.62 17.53 -1.39
C LEU A 88 -13.39 16.91 -2.55
N ASN A 89 -14.32 17.67 -3.10
CA ASN A 89 -15.04 17.22 -4.30
C ASN A 89 -14.09 17.15 -5.51
N GLU A 90 -14.56 16.49 -6.56
CA GLU A 90 -13.73 16.26 -7.75
C GLU A 90 -13.26 17.57 -8.40
N LYS A 91 -14.11 18.55 -8.45
CA LYS A 91 -13.80 19.84 -9.05
C LYS A 91 -12.64 20.54 -8.34
N ASP A 92 -12.70 20.60 -7.02
CA ASP A 92 -11.66 21.25 -6.23
C ASP A 92 -10.35 20.47 -6.24
N ARG A 93 -10.45 19.13 -6.20
CA ARG A 93 -9.25 18.28 -6.32
C ARG A 93 -8.54 18.51 -7.65
N ASN A 94 -9.29 18.59 -8.74
CA ASN A 94 -8.71 18.81 -10.07
C ASN A 94 -8.05 20.18 -10.17
N LEU A 95 -8.64 21.19 -9.55
CA LEU A 95 -8.06 22.53 -9.49
C LEU A 95 -6.69 22.50 -8.81
N ILE A 96 -6.61 21.82 -7.67
CA ILE A 96 -5.36 21.71 -6.92
C ILE A 96 -4.33 20.89 -7.68
N LYS A 97 -4.75 19.81 -8.35
CA LYS A 97 -3.85 19.01 -9.20
C LYS A 97 -3.22 19.86 -10.30
N GLY A 98 -4.03 20.69 -10.96
CA GLY A 98 -3.53 21.60 -12.00
C GLY A 98 -2.52 22.58 -11.45
N LEU A 99 -2.78 23.11 -10.27
CA LEU A 99 -1.88 24.04 -9.61
C LEU A 99 -0.53 23.38 -9.28
N ILE A 100 -0.59 22.17 -8.73
CA ILE A 100 0.62 21.40 -8.41
C ILE A 100 1.43 21.11 -9.67
N GLU A 101 0.77 20.68 -10.74
CA GLU A 101 1.44 20.40 -12.01
C GLU A 101 2.13 21.65 -12.56
N SER A 102 1.49 22.81 -12.46
CA SER A 102 2.06 24.08 -12.90
C SER A 102 3.33 24.44 -12.13
N VAL A 103 3.30 24.26 -10.82
CA VAL A 103 4.46 24.57 -9.98
C VAL A 103 5.60 23.59 -10.26
N LEU A 104 5.29 22.30 -10.42
CA LEU A 104 6.31 21.31 -10.72
C LEU A 104 6.94 21.53 -12.10
N ALA A 105 6.14 21.89 -13.10
CA ALA A 105 6.64 22.20 -14.43
C ALA A 105 7.56 23.41 -14.41
N LYS A 106 7.20 24.45 -13.66
CA LYS A 106 8.02 25.65 -13.50
C LYS A 106 9.39 25.31 -12.90
N ASN A 107 9.42 24.46 -11.90
CA ASN A 107 10.67 24.04 -11.27
C ASN A 107 11.54 23.19 -12.17
N LYS A 108 10.93 22.33 -12.99
CA LYS A 108 11.67 21.53 -13.98
C LYS A 108 12.36 22.41 -15.02
N ILE A 109 11.66 23.42 -15.52
CA ILE A 109 12.22 24.35 -16.48
C ILE A 109 13.39 25.11 -15.86
N LYS A 110 13.25 25.50 -14.61
CA LYS A 110 14.29 26.22 -13.87
C LYS A 110 15.52 25.34 -13.65
N ASP A 111 15.31 24.08 -13.36
CA ASP A 111 16.40 23.12 -13.11
C ASP A 111 17.15 22.73 -14.39
N SER A 112 16.49 22.81 -15.54
CA SER A 112 17.13 22.48 -16.82
C SER A 112 17.93 23.63 -17.42
N GLN A 113 17.93 24.75 -16.79
CA GLN A 113 18.75 25.91 -17.17
C GLN A 113 20.01 25.94 -16.32
#